data_3a741ae3e3d66d5dfa4960f3685d21dd
#
_entry.id   3a741ae3e3d66d5dfa4960f3685d21dd
#
_cell.length_a   1.000
_cell.length_b   1.000
_cell.length_c   1.000
_cell.angle_alpha   90.00
_cell.angle_beta   90.00
_cell.angle_gamma   90.00
#
_symmetry.space_group_name_H-M   'P 1'
#
loop_
_entity.id
_entity.type
_entity.pdbx_description
1 polymer ?
#
loop_
_entity_poly.entity_id
_entity_poly.type
_entity_poly.pdbx_seq_one_letter_code
_entity_poly.pdbx_strand_id
1 'polypeptide(L)'
;MTTENSVGAAPDATMDWQAINWRQVHQNVRRLQIRIVKATQEGRWGKVKALQHLLTRSFSGRALAVRRVMENQGKRTPGVDGVVWDTPKKKIEAVLTLRQRGYQALPLRRTYIPKNNGRGWRPLSIPCLRDRAMQALYLLALDPIAETTADPNSYGFRQWRSAADAVERIHHALTRKNAAEWILKCDIKSCFDKISHSWLLEHIPMEKAILKKWLKAGFIDRQTLLTTDEGIPQGGIASPVLTNMTLDGLERTLLRRFPTNRWRDRQRVNLVRFADDILITGRSQDQLEQEVKPVIEEFLAERGLELSSEKTRTIHVSKGFDFLGQHIRRYGNGKVLTKPAKQSISSLLDQVRSVVRRNRQATAGHSIVQLNPILRGWANYHRHAASKRTFGSMDHLIFRILWRWARRRHPHKSCEWVRKKYFHAQDHRNWVFSGTVQGRNAKPQTVRLYNLGLTPVKRHIKVRGEANPYDPAWEQYFERRLEIQMVQKLKGYRKLVDLWYEQNGKCPVCNQRITKSTGWNSHRIIWRSHGGSDGINNLVLLHPICHWQVHSLGLTVAKPRPQKGVGEA
;
A
#
# COMPACT_ATOMS: atom_id res chain seq x y z
N MET A 1 -29.62 -46.44 -13.32
CA MET A 1 -28.21 -46.52 -13.74
C MET A 1 -27.53 -45.27 -13.23
N THR A 2 -26.90 -45.38 -12.09
CA THR A 2 -26.17 -44.32 -11.38
C THR A 2 -24.72 -44.35 -11.84
N THR A 3 -24.28 -43.31 -12.53
CA THR A 3 -22.87 -43.11 -12.90
C THR A 3 -22.13 -42.52 -11.71
N GLU A 4 -21.35 -43.33 -11.05
CA GLU A 4 -20.36 -42.91 -10.06
C GLU A 4 -19.25 -42.06 -10.74
N ASN A 5 -19.18 -40.81 -10.37
CA ASN A 5 -18.02 -39.98 -10.69
C ASN A 5 -16.89 -40.28 -9.70
N SER A 6 -16.01 -41.16 -10.06
CA SER A 6 -14.76 -41.44 -9.35
C SER A 6 -13.85 -40.25 -9.40
N VAL A 7 -13.71 -39.53 -8.30
CA VAL A 7 -12.69 -38.48 -8.09
C VAL A 7 -11.40 -39.17 -7.63
N GLY A 8 -10.74 -39.83 -8.55
CA GLY A 8 -9.38 -40.33 -8.43
C GLY A 8 -8.48 -39.61 -9.39
N ALA A 9 -7.93 -38.49 -9.00
CA ALA A 9 -6.86 -37.84 -9.79
C ALA A 9 -5.58 -38.67 -9.65
N ALA A 10 -5.09 -39.19 -10.78
CA ALA A 10 -3.83 -39.91 -10.89
C ALA A 10 -2.65 -39.08 -10.33
N PRO A 11 -1.68 -39.69 -9.64
CA PRO A 11 -0.60 -38.99 -8.96
C PRO A 11 0.51 -38.39 -9.86
N ASP A 12 0.45 -38.53 -11.18
CA ASP A 12 1.61 -38.27 -12.06
C ASP A 12 1.40 -37.32 -13.23
N ALA A 13 0.41 -36.45 -13.19
CA ALA A 13 0.42 -35.30 -14.07
C ALA A 13 1.38 -34.25 -13.47
N THR A 14 2.53 -34.03 -14.11
CA THR A 14 3.49 -32.95 -13.77
C THR A 14 2.74 -31.62 -13.75
N MET A 15 2.27 -31.20 -12.57
CA MET A 15 1.59 -29.92 -12.39
C MET A 15 2.51 -28.79 -12.85
N ASP A 16 2.12 -28.06 -13.89
CA ASP A 16 2.86 -26.87 -14.33
C ASP A 16 2.26 -25.61 -13.70
N TRP A 17 3.13 -24.72 -13.23
CA TRP A 17 2.76 -23.38 -12.75
C TRP A 17 1.93 -22.58 -13.77
N GLN A 18 2.19 -22.80 -15.05
CA GLN A 18 1.52 -22.12 -16.15
C GLN A 18 0.10 -22.66 -16.36
N ALA A 19 -0.13 -23.93 -16.09
CA ALA A 19 -1.43 -24.59 -16.24
C ALA A 19 -2.42 -24.30 -15.10
N ILE A 20 -2.00 -23.60 -14.02
CA ILE A 20 -2.86 -23.29 -12.89
C ILE A 20 -4.06 -22.42 -13.34
N ASN A 21 -5.27 -22.92 -13.11
CA ASN A 21 -6.50 -22.14 -13.31
C ASN A 21 -6.67 -21.07 -12.21
N TRP A 22 -6.10 -19.91 -12.43
CA TRP A 22 -6.12 -18.80 -11.47
C TRP A 22 -7.53 -18.29 -11.16
N ARG A 23 -8.47 -18.39 -12.11
CA ARG A 23 -9.88 -18.04 -11.88
C ARG A 23 -10.49 -18.91 -10.79
N GLN A 24 -10.35 -20.23 -10.92
CA GLN A 24 -10.83 -21.19 -9.93
C GLN A 24 -10.12 -21.03 -8.59
N VAL A 25 -8.81 -20.86 -8.61
CA VAL A 25 -7.99 -20.61 -7.40
C VAL A 25 -8.50 -19.41 -6.61
N HIS A 26 -8.73 -18.28 -7.27
CA HIS A 26 -9.27 -17.08 -6.62
C HIS A 26 -10.69 -17.27 -6.09
N GLN A 27 -11.56 -17.93 -6.84
CA GLN A 27 -12.93 -18.23 -6.40
C GLN A 27 -12.96 -19.10 -5.15
N ASN A 28 -12.15 -20.15 -5.11
CA ASN A 28 -12.07 -21.05 -3.95
C ASN A 28 -11.63 -20.31 -2.69
N VAL A 29 -10.57 -19.49 -2.79
CA VAL A 29 -10.10 -18.71 -1.64
C VAL A 29 -11.14 -17.65 -1.24
N ARG A 30 -11.74 -16.94 -2.19
CA ARG A 30 -12.76 -15.91 -1.91
C ARG A 30 -13.98 -16.50 -1.18
N ARG A 31 -14.45 -17.68 -1.59
CA ARG A 31 -15.56 -18.37 -0.89
C ARG A 31 -15.23 -18.65 0.58
N LEU A 32 -14.02 -19.10 0.87
CA LEU A 32 -13.60 -19.34 2.26
C LEU A 32 -13.46 -18.04 3.05
N GLN A 33 -12.91 -16.98 2.45
CA GLN A 33 -12.78 -15.66 3.08
C GLN A 33 -14.14 -15.05 3.46
N ILE A 34 -15.13 -15.12 2.57
CA ILE A 34 -16.51 -14.68 2.84
C ILE A 34 -17.12 -15.45 4.03
N ARG A 35 -16.93 -16.77 4.06
CA ARG A 35 -17.41 -17.60 5.17
C ARG A 35 -16.69 -17.30 6.49
N ILE A 36 -15.39 -16.97 6.44
CA ILE A 36 -14.63 -16.51 7.62
C ILE A 36 -15.22 -15.18 8.14
N VAL A 37 -15.46 -14.19 7.27
CA VAL A 37 -16.09 -12.91 7.66
C VAL A 37 -17.42 -13.18 8.37
N LYS A 38 -18.33 -13.93 7.74
CA LYS A 38 -19.64 -14.24 8.32
C LYS A 38 -19.51 -14.94 9.68
N ALA A 39 -18.66 -15.96 9.80
CA ALA A 39 -18.45 -16.67 11.04
C ALA A 39 -17.83 -15.77 12.14
N THR A 40 -16.96 -14.81 11.76
CA THR A 40 -16.37 -13.82 12.67
C THR A 40 -17.43 -12.83 13.16
N GLN A 41 -18.29 -12.32 12.28
CA GLN A 41 -19.42 -11.42 12.63
C GLN A 41 -20.41 -12.10 13.59
N GLU A 42 -20.64 -13.41 13.41
CA GLU A 42 -21.52 -14.22 14.26
C GLU A 42 -20.83 -14.70 15.55
N GLY A 43 -19.55 -14.39 15.79
CA GLY A 43 -18.80 -14.85 16.96
C GLY A 43 -18.52 -16.36 16.99
N ARG A 44 -18.67 -17.08 15.88
CA ARG A 44 -18.52 -18.55 15.79
C ARG A 44 -17.05 -18.95 15.62
N TRP A 45 -16.24 -18.77 16.65
CA TRP A 45 -14.78 -18.96 16.58
C TRP A 45 -14.33 -20.37 16.22
N GLY A 46 -15.09 -21.42 16.64
CA GLY A 46 -14.82 -22.79 16.21
C GLY A 46 -14.92 -22.97 14.69
N LYS A 47 -15.95 -22.35 14.07
CA LYS A 47 -16.11 -22.35 12.62
C LYS A 47 -15.03 -21.51 11.91
N VAL A 48 -14.62 -20.37 12.50
CA VAL A 48 -13.51 -19.56 11.98
C VAL A 48 -12.25 -20.41 11.91
N LYS A 49 -11.89 -21.10 13.01
CA LYS A 49 -10.71 -21.98 13.08
C LYS A 49 -10.75 -23.10 12.04
N ALA A 50 -11.90 -23.77 11.86
CA ALA A 50 -12.08 -24.81 10.85
C ALA A 50 -11.90 -24.26 9.42
N LEU A 51 -12.45 -23.08 9.11
CA LEU A 51 -12.31 -22.42 7.80
C LEU A 51 -10.88 -21.95 7.52
N GLN A 52 -10.18 -21.43 8.52
CA GLN A 52 -8.75 -21.11 8.41
C GLN A 52 -7.93 -22.36 8.08
N HIS A 53 -8.21 -23.46 8.76
CA HIS A 53 -7.55 -24.73 8.53
C HIS A 53 -7.78 -25.27 7.10
N LEU A 54 -9.04 -25.22 6.61
CA LEU A 54 -9.36 -25.59 5.24
C LEU A 54 -8.61 -24.70 4.23
N LEU A 55 -8.58 -23.38 4.44
CA LEU A 55 -7.92 -22.45 3.52
C LEU A 55 -6.40 -22.67 3.48
N THR A 56 -5.77 -22.79 4.63
CA THR A 56 -4.30 -22.92 4.73
C THR A 56 -3.78 -24.28 4.23
N ARG A 57 -4.62 -25.32 4.18
CA ARG A 57 -4.28 -26.62 3.60
C ARG A 57 -4.65 -26.74 2.12
N SER A 58 -5.49 -25.86 1.60
CA SER A 58 -5.95 -25.94 0.21
C SER A 58 -4.82 -25.65 -0.79
N PHE A 59 -4.84 -26.36 -1.92
CA PHE A 59 -3.97 -26.03 -3.05
C PHE A 59 -4.13 -24.57 -3.47
N SER A 60 -5.38 -24.09 -3.57
CA SER A 60 -5.70 -22.71 -3.96
C SER A 60 -5.06 -21.67 -3.03
N GLY A 61 -5.09 -21.89 -1.72
CA GLY A 61 -4.43 -21.03 -0.73
C GLY A 61 -2.93 -20.98 -0.95
N ARG A 62 -2.28 -22.15 -1.07
CA ARG A 62 -0.84 -22.27 -1.30
C ARG A 62 -0.40 -21.60 -2.60
N ALA A 63 -1.13 -21.85 -3.70
CA ALA A 63 -0.85 -21.25 -5.00
C ALA A 63 -0.92 -19.71 -4.95
N LEU A 64 -1.96 -19.13 -4.33
CA LEU A 64 -2.06 -17.67 -4.16
C LEU A 64 -0.97 -17.10 -3.26
N ALA A 65 -0.58 -17.80 -2.22
CA ALA A 65 0.50 -17.37 -1.33
C ALA A 65 1.85 -17.27 -2.09
N VAL A 66 2.21 -18.29 -2.85
CA VAL A 66 3.41 -18.30 -3.70
C VAL A 66 3.32 -17.20 -4.76
N ARG A 67 2.16 -17.06 -5.42
CA ARG A 67 1.92 -16.01 -6.41
C ARG A 67 2.15 -14.61 -5.82
N ARG A 68 1.60 -14.32 -4.63
CA ARG A 68 1.78 -13.04 -3.93
C ARG A 68 3.24 -12.70 -3.70
N VAL A 69 4.05 -13.66 -3.31
CA VAL A 69 5.49 -13.48 -3.11
C VAL A 69 6.20 -13.20 -4.42
N MET A 70 5.79 -13.87 -5.51
CA MET A 70 6.39 -13.71 -6.84
C MET A 70 5.98 -12.43 -7.59
N GLU A 71 4.86 -11.82 -7.22
CA GLU A 71 4.42 -10.54 -7.76
C GLU A 71 5.03 -9.33 -7.01
N ASN A 72 5.61 -9.55 -5.82
CA ASN A 72 6.21 -8.49 -5.02
C ASN A 72 7.56 -8.03 -5.61
N GLN A 73 7.91 -6.75 -5.38
CA GLN A 73 9.21 -6.18 -5.76
C GLN A 73 10.39 -6.94 -5.13
N GLY A 74 10.23 -7.48 -3.91
CA GLY A 74 11.23 -8.29 -3.21
C GLY A 74 11.39 -9.73 -3.70
N LYS A 75 10.76 -10.16 -4.79
CA LYS A 75 10.80 -11.53 -5.33
C LYS A 75 12.19 -12.07 -5.64
N ARG A 76 13.15 -11.20 -5.95
CA ARG A 76 14.55 -11.53 -6.23
C ARG A 76 15.48 -11.33 -5.02
N THR A 77 14.95 -10.98 -3.86
CA THR A 77 15.73 -10.77 -2.64
C THR A 77 15.63 -12.03 -1.77
N PRO A 78 16.67 -12.87 -1.70
CA PRO A 78 16.65 -14.10 -0.90
C PRO A 78 16.75 -13.79 0.60
N GLY A 79 16.38 -14.78 1.43
CA GLY A 79 16.65 -14.80 2.87
C GLY A 79 18.10 -15.23 3.15
N VAL A 80 18.27 -15.90 4.29
CA VAL A 80 19.57 -16.50 4.70
C VAL A 80 19.94 -17.74 3.86
N ASP A 81 18.93 -18.38 3.27
CA ASP A 81 19.04 -19.59 2.44
C ASP A 81 19.56 -19.32 1.01
N GLY A 82 19.63 -18.06 0.59
CA GLY A 82 20.01 -17.70 -0.78
C GLY A 82 19.01 -18.11 -1.88
N VAL A 83 17.90 -18.76 -1.53
CA VAL A 83 16.96 -19.36 -2.49
C VAL A 83 16.10 -18.31 -3.18
N VAL A 84 15.94 -18.44 -4.52
CA VAL A 84 15.04 -17.62 -5.37
C VAL A 84 14.23 -18.54 -6.27
N TRP A 85 12.92 -18.23 -6.45
CA TRP A 85 12.00 -19.00 -7.30
C TRP A 85 11.85 -18.32 -8.68
N ASP A 86 12.85 -18.44 -9.51
CA ASP A 86 12.96 -17.78 -10.82
C ASP A 86 12.29 -18.58 -11.96
N THR A 87 12.18 -19.91 -11.83
CA THR A 87 11.61 -20.80 -12.85
C THR A 87 10.19 -21.27 -12.51
N PRO A 88 9.35 -21.65 -13.51
CA PRO A 88 8.03 -22.26 -13.27
C PRO A 88 8.11 -23.51 -12.40
N LYS A 89 9.12 -24.38 -12.62
CA LYS A 89 9.35 -25.61 -11.84
C LYS A 89 9.56 -25.31 -10.36
N LYS A 90 10.42 -24.36 -10.00
CA LYS A 90 10.64 -23.95 -8.59
C LYS A 90 9.39 -23.35 -7.96
N LYS A 91 8.55 -22.66 -8.73
CA LYS A 91 7.30 -22.08 -8.21
C LYS A 91 6.25 -23.14 -7.89
N ILE A 92 6.06 -24.13 -8.77
CA ILE A 92 5.10 -25.22 -8.50
C ILE A 92 5.61 -26.12 -7.37
N GLU A 93 6.90 -26.39 -7.31
CA GLU A 93 7.53 -27.10 -6.20
C GLU A 93 7.29 -26.38 -4.86
N ALA A 94 7.45 -25.05 -4.84
CA ALA A 94 7.13 -24.23 -3.67
C ALA A 94 5.66 -24.35 -3.26
N VAL A 95 4.70 -24.42 -4.19
CA VAL A 95 3.28 -24.66 -3.88
C VAL A 95 3.06 -26.03 -3.27
N LEU A 96 3.68 -27.07 -3.80
CA LEU A 96 3.51 -28.47 -3.35
C LEU A 96 4.15 -28.70 -1.97
N THR A 97 5.31 -28.07 -1.73
CA THR A 97 6.07 -28.21 -0.48
C THR A 97 5.64 -27.25 0.62
N LEU A 98 4.78 -26.25 0.34
CA LEU A 98 4.27 -25.29 1.33
C LEU A 98 3.24 -25.98 2.25
N ARG A 99 3.72 -26.74 3.21
CA ARG A 99 2.90 -27.52 4.16
C ARG A 99 3.26 -27.12 5.60
N GLN A 100 2.27 -27.21 6.50
CA GLN A 100 2.43 -26.92 7.93
C GLN A 100 3.24 -28.00 8.67
N ARG A 101 3.00 -29.27 8.30
CA ARG A 101 3.71 -30.40 8.90
C ARG A 101 5.18 -30.35 8.52
N GLY A 102 6.05 -30.41 9.51
CA GLY A 102 7.50 -30.30 9.30
C GLY A 102 8.00 -28.89 8.96
N TYR A 103 7.13 -27.87 8.94
CA TYR A 103 7.58 -26.50 8.73
C TYR A 103 8.38 -25.99 9.93
N GLN A 104 9.54 -25.42 9.64
CA GLN A 104 10.35 -24.62 10.57
C GLN A 104 10.67 -23.30 9.90
N ALA A 105 10.50 -22.20 10.63
CA ALA A 105 10.91 -20.88 10.18
C ALA A 105 12.43 -20.77 10.29
N LEU A 106 13.08 -20.26 9.24
CA LEU A 106 14.52 -19.99 9.27
C LEU A 106 14.78 -18.61 9.87
N PRO A 107 15.98 -18.37 10.43
CA PRO A 107 16.38 -17.05 10.89
C PRO A 107 16.24 -16.01 9.78
N LEU A 108 15.89 -14.77 10.17
CA LEU A 108 15.75 -13.68 9.21
C LEU A 108 17.11 -13.05 8.89
N ARG A 109 17.32 -12.63 7.66
CA ARG A 109 18.50 -11.88 7.26
C ARG A 109 18.34 -10.41 7.65
N ARG A 110 19.16 -9.91 8.57
CA ARG A 110 19.16 -8.50 8.98
C ARG A 110 19.82 -7.63 7.92
N THR A 111 19.23 -6.49 7.63
CA THR A 111 19.81 -5.43 6.79
C THR A 111 19.34 -4.06 7.31
N TYR A 112 20.08 -3.03 6.96
CA TYR A 112 19.81 -1.68 7.48
C TYR A 112 19.53 -0.73 6.32
N ILE A 113 18.44 0.04 6.42
CA ILE A 113 18.10 1.10 5.47
C ILE A 113 18.11 2.45 6.18
N PRO A 114 18.58 3.53 5.52
CA PRO A 114 18.57 4.87 6.13
C PRO A 114 17.12 5.33 6.38
N LYS A 115 16.88 5.95 7.53
CA LYS A 115 15.60 6.58 7.85
C LYS A 115 15.36 7.80 6.94
N ASN A 116 14.10 8.07 6.59
CA ASN A 116 13.72 9.17 5.70
C ASN A 116 14.15 10.57 6.20
N ASN A 117 14.38 10.73 7.50
CA ASN A 117 14.85 11.98 8.10
C ASN A 117 16.38 12.15 8.03
N GLY A 118 17.09 11.22 7.39
CA GLY A 118 18.55 11.23 7.28
C GLY A 118 19.30 10.94 8.60
N ARG A 119 18.60 10.70 9.71
CA ARG A 119 19.21 10.42 11.01
C ARG A 119 18.94 8.98 11.43
N GLY A 120 19.96 8.15 11.40
CA GLY A 120 19.92 6.76 11.86
C GLY A 120 19.42 5.76 10.80
N TRP A 121 19.45 4.50 11.19
CA TRP A 121 19.15 3.34 10.37
C TRP A 121 17.88 2.66 10.84
N ARG A 122 17.15 2.05 9.93
CA ARG A 122 16.01 1.18 10.23
C ARG A 122 16.44 -0.26 9.95
N PRO A 123 16.41 -1.14 10.96
CA PRO A 123 16.65 -2.54 10.76
C PRO A 123 15.49 -3.17 10.00
N LEU A 124 15.80 -3.92 8.94
CA LEU A 124 14.86 -4.78 8.24
C LEU A 124 15.29 -6.23 8.41
N SER A 125 14.34 -7.08 8.73
CA SER A 125 14.55 -8.52 8.86
C SER A 125 13.87 -9.23 7.70
N ILE A 126 14.66 -9.78 6.78
CA ILE A 126 14.19 -10.36 5.52
C ILE A 126 14.01 -11.87 5.70
N PRO A 127 12.75 -12.41 5.71
CA PRO A 127 12.50 -13.84 5.79
C PRO A 127 12.87 -14.54 4.46
N CYS A 128 13.13 -15.84 4.49
CA CYS A 128 13.26 -16.68 3.32
C CYS A 128 11.99 -16.68 2.48
N LEU A 129 12.07 -16.99 1.18
CA LEU A 129 10.88 -16.99 0.31
C LEU A 129 9.80 -17.96 0.80
N ARG A 130 10.21 -19.13 1.33
CA ARG A 130 9.31 -20.11 1.92
C ARG A 130 8.54 -19.54 3.12
N ASP A 131 9.23 -18.81 3.99
CA ASP A 131 8.61 -18.17 5.17
C ASP A 131 7.67 -17.04 4.77
N ARG A 132 8.06 -16.24 3.76
CA ARG A 132 7.15 -15.23 3.18
C ARG A 132 5.89 -15.85 2.59
N ALA A 133 6.01 -16.99 1.89
CA ALA A 133 4.87 -17.69 1.34
C ALA A 133 3.99 -18.31 2.44
N MET A 134 4.58 -18.84 3.51
CA MET A 134 3.85 -19.33 4.67
C MET A 134 3.10 -18.20 5.37
N GLN A 135 3.74 -17.06 5.59
CA GLN A 135 3.08 -15.85 6.12
C GLN A 135 1.96 -15.36 5.19
N ALA A 136 2.19 -15.33 3.88
CA ALA A 136 1.17 -14.96 2.91
C ALA A 136 -0.02 -15.91 2.91
N LEU A 137 0.20 -17.22 3.09
CA LEU A 137 -0.83 -18.25 3.19
C LEU A 137 -1.74 -18.03 4.40
N TYR A 138 -1.14 -17.81 5.56
CA TYR A 138 -1.91 -17.55 6.79
C TYR A 138 -2.63 -16.21 6.75
N LEU A 139 -2.05 -15.19 6.08
CA LEU A 139 -2.74 -13.92 5.88
C LEU A 139 -4.00 -14.04 5.04
N LEU A 140 -4.08 -14.95 4.07
CA LEU A 140 -5.33 -15.16 3.32
C LEU A 140 -6.50 -15.52 4.26
N ALA A 141 -6.22 -16.15 5.39
CA ALA A 141 -7.21 -16.55 6.39
C ALA A 141 -7.34 -15.54 7.56
N LEU A 142 -6.28 -14.79 7.88
CA LEU A 142 -6.25 -13.84 9.00
C LEU A 142 -6.77 -12.46 8.61
N ASP A 143 -6.45 -11.96 7.41
CA ASP A 143 -6.89 -10.65 6.91
C ASP A 143 -8.42 -10.45 6.98
N PRO A 144 -9.29 -11.44 6.60
CA PRO A 144 -10.74 -11.31 6.74
C PRO A 144 -11.19 -11.08 8.18
N ILE A 145 -10.52 -11.71 9.16
CA ILE A 145 -10.81 -11.54 10.58
C ILE A 145 -10.35 -10.15 11.03
N ALA A 146 -9.10 -9.80 10.70
CA ALA A 146 -8.51 -8.51 11.05
C ALA A 146 -9.36 -7.34 10.54
N GLU A 147 -9.83 -7.40 9.27
CA GLU A 147 -10.69 -6.35 8.71
C GLU A 147 -12.10 -6.31 9.35
N THR A 148 -12.62 -7.46 9.81
CA THR A 148 -13.93 -7.54 10.48
C THR A 148 -13.88 -6.98 11.91
N THR A 149 -12.76 -7.15 12.61
CA THR A 149 -12.60 -6.75 14.02
C THR A 149 -11.88 -5.42 14.20
N ALA A 150 -11.33 -4.85 13.13
CA ALA A 150 -10.54 -3.63 13.17
C ALA A 150 -11.31 -2.40 13.63
N ASP A 151 -10.61 -1.50 14.29
CA ASP A 151 -11.15 -0.17 14.63
C ASP A 151 -11.52 0.61 13.35
N PRO A 152 -12.72 1.24 13.27
CA PRO A 152 -13.20 1.93 12.07
C PRO A 152 -12.30 3.06 11.58
N ASN A 153 -11.62 3.76 12.49
CA ASN A 153 -10.72 4.87 12.18
C ASN A 153 -9.22 4.48 12.21
N SER A 154 -8.93 3.20 11.99
CA SER A 154 -7.58 2.67 11.72
C SER A 154 -7.37 2.54 10.21
N TYR A 155 -6.25 3.07 9.67
CA TYR A 155 -6.03 3.20 8.23
C TYR A 155 -4.72 2.58 7.73
N GLY A 156 -3.68 2.52 8.53
CA GLY A 156 -2.37 2.00 8.14
C GLY A 156 -2.38 0.51 7.83
N PHE A 157 -1.67 0.10 6.78
CA PHE A 157 -1.52 -1.30 6.34
C PHE A 157 -2.79 -2.06 5.99
N ARG A 158 -3.95 -1.41 6.01
CA ARG A 158 -5.23 -2.02 5.66
C ARG A 158 -5.55 -1.85 4.18
N GLN A 159 -6.20 -2.85 3.60
CA GLN A 159 -6.59 -2.82 2.19
C GLN A 159 -7.62 -1.71 1.93
N TRP A 160 -7.49 -1.03 0.78
CA TRP A 160 -8.38 0.05 0.34
C TRP A 160 -8.36 1.31 1.22
N ARG A 161 -7.51 1.37 2.22
CA ARG A 161 -7.30 2.53 3.08
C ARG A 161 -5.97 3.22 2.77
N SER A 162 -5.90 4.51 3.02
CA SER A 162 -4.75 5.35 2.67
C SER A 162 -4.48 6.42 3.71
N ALA A 163 -3.31 7.03 3.66
CA ALA A 163 -2.98 8.21 4.47
C ALA A 163 -3.96 9.37 4.24
N ALA A 164 -4.48 9.51 3.01
CA ALA A 164 -5.48 10.55 2.70
C ALA A 164 -6.80 10.32 3.44
N ASP A 165 -7.22 9.06 3.68
CA ASP A 165 -8.41 8.75 4.47
C ASP A 165 -8.24 9.17 5.94
N ALA A 166 -7.06 8.91 6.53
CA ALA A 166 -6.74 9.31 7.90
C ALA A 166 -6.72 10.84 8.04
N VAL A 167 -6.07 11.54 7.11
CA VAL A 167 -6.01 13.01 7.09
C VAL A 167 -7.40 13.62 6.91
N GLU A 168 -8.23 13.09 6.02
CA GLU A 168 -9.61 13.56 5.82
C GLU A 168 -10.49 13.30 7.04
N ARG A 169 -10.28 12.18 7.76
CA ARG A 169 -10.99 11.91 9.02
C ARG A 169 -10.67 12.95 10.09
N ILE A 170 -9.40 13.33 10.24
CA ILE A 170 -8.98 14.40 11.16
C ILE A 170 -9.57 15.73 10.73
N HIS A 171 -9.45 16.08 9.45
CA HIS A 171 -10.02 17.31 8.91
C HIS A 171 -11.52 17.41 9.23
N HIS A 172 -12.29 16.33 9.03
CA HIS A 172 -13.71 16.27 9.38
C HIS A 172 -13.96 16.42 10.90
N ALA A 173 -13.13 15.85 11.75
CA ALA A 173 -13.27 15.96 13.19
C ALA A 173 -13.04 17.41 13.68
N LEU A 174 -12.17 18.16 13.00
CA LEU A 174 -11.79 19.52 13.39
C LEU A 174 -12.62 20.63 12.73
N THR A 175 -13.37 20.34 11.66
CA THR A 175 -14.18 21.36 10.94
C THR A 175 -15.63 21.45 11.40
N ARG A 176 -16.11 20.56 12.27
CA ARG A 176 -17.47 20.59 12.79
C ARG A 176 -17.70 21.82 13.69
N LYS A 177 -18.95 22.29 13.77
CA LYS A 177 -19.37 23.25 14.78
C LYS A 177 -19.10 22.63 16.16
N ASN A 178 -18.47 23.35 17.05
CA ASN A 178 -18.01 22.82 18.35
C ASN A 178 -16.96 21.68 18.24
N ALA A 179 -16.08 21.73 17.26
CA ALA A 179 -14.99 20.74 17.12
C ALA A 179 -13.99 20.81 18.29
N ALA A 180 -13.23 19.72 18.43
CA ALA A 180 -12.12 19.67 19.38
C ALA A 180 -11.09 20.76 19.14
N GLU A 181 -10.46 21.24 20.21
CA GLU A 181 -9.46 22.30 20.16
C GLU A 181 -8.05 21.78 20.43
N TRP A 182 -7.94 20.60 21.01
CA TRP A 182 -6.69 19.98 21.37
C TRP A 182 -6.50 18.63 20.70
N ILE A 183 -5.25 18.30 20.45
CA ILE A 183 -4.80 17.04 19.85
C ILE A 183 -3.72 16.43 20.75
N LEU A 184 -3.90 15.17 21.11
CA LEU A 184 -2.84 14.32 21.64
C LEU A 184 -2.25 13.52 20.47
N LYS A 185 -1.01 13.79 20.12
CA LYS A 185 -0.23 13.01 19.17
C LYS A 185 0.62 12.02 19.95
N CYS A 186 0.32 10.72 19.79
CA CYS A 186 1.04 9.64 20.44
C CYS A 186 2.04 8.99 19.48
N ASP A 187 3.23 8.69 19.98
CA ASP A 187 4.24 7.87 19.32
C ASP A 187 4.54 6.67 20.23
N ILE A 188 4.43 5.46 19.69
CA ILE A 188 4.73 4.23 20.45
C ILE A 188 6.23 3.94 20.33
N LYS A 189 6.91 3.77 21.45
CA LYS A 189 8.35 3.49 21.50
C LYS A 189 8.64 2.12 20.92
N SER A 190 9.41 2.08 19.82
CA SER A 190 9.84 0.83 19.16
C SER A 190 8.70 -0.20 18.96
N CYS A 191 7.53 0.25 18.49
CA CYS A 191 6.29 -0.54 18.44
C CYS A 191 6.50 -1.97 17.93
N PHE A 192 7.17 -2.15 16.78
CA PHE A 192 7.41 -3.47 16.19
C PHE A 192 8.36 -4.35 17.03
N ASP A 193 9.28 -3.73 17.76
CA ASP A 193 10.36 -4.44 18.45
C ASP A 193 9.99 -4.84 19.89
N LYS A 194 8.83 -4.35 20.40
CA LYS A 194 8.43 -4.48 21.83
C LYS A 194 7.13 -5.25 22.06
N ILE A 195 6.37 -5.59 21.01
CA ILE A 195 5.09 -6.30 21.19
C ILE A 195 5.33 -7.63 21.94
N SER A 196 4.56 -7.86 23.00
CA SER A 196 4.62 -9.07 23.81
C SER A 196 4.29 -10.32 23.00
N HIS A 197 5.18 -11.32 22.98
CA HIS A 197 4.94 -12.61 22.36
C HIS A 197 3.83 -13.39 23.04
N SER A 198 3.73 -13.33 24.38
CA SER A 198 2.65 -13.98 25.16
C SER A 198 1.30 -13.44 24.75
N TRP A 199 1.17 -12.11 24.69
CA TRP A 199 -0.06 -11.45 24.24
C TRP A 199 -0.46 -11.88 22.83
N LEU A 200 0.49 -11.88 21.89
CA LEU A 200 0.24 -12.31 20.50
C LEU A 200 -0.24 -13.76 20.40
N LEU A 201 0.41 -14.67 21.14
CA LEU A 201 0.05 -16.09 21.16
C LEU A 201 -1.33 -16.33 21.79
N GLU A 202 -1.77 -15.49 22.69
CA GLU A 202 -3.08 -15.58 23.31
C GLU A 202 -4.19 -15.00 22.45
N HIS A 203 -3.99 -13.80 21.87
CA HIS A 203 -5.06 -13.00 21.29
C HIS A 203 -5.17 -13.09 19.77
N ILE A 204 -4.09 -13.47 19.04
CA ILE A 204 -4.18 -13.58 17.59
C ILE A 204 -4.88 -14.89 17.19
N PRO A 205 -6.03 -14.83 16.48
CA PRO A 205 -6.83 -16.00 16.12
C PRO A 205 -6.23 -16.77 14.94
N MET A 206 -5.08 -17.40 15.15
CA MET A 206 -4.40 -18.26 14.19
C MET A 206 -3.75 -19.45 14.89
N GLU A 207 -3.20 -20.38 14.12
CA GLU A 207 -2.47 -21.54 14.64
C GLU A 207 -1.24 -21.10 15.45
N LYS A 208 -1.30 -21.26 16.77
CA LYS A 208 -0.29 -20.80 17.74
C LYS A 208 1.10 -21.38 17.48
N ALA A 209 1.16 -22.65 17.03
CA ALA A 209 2.43 -23.31 16.73
C ALA A 209 3.18 -22.62 15.56
N ILE A 210 2.47 -22.18 14.55
CA ILE A 210 3.05 -21.45 13.41
C ILE A 210 3.46 -20.02 13.82
N LEU A 211 2.59 -19.31 14.54
CA LEU A 211 2.91 -17.99 15.04
C LEU A 211 4.17 -18.01 15.92
N LYS A 212 4.27 -18.97 16.86
CA LYS A 212 5.43 -19.15 17.74
C LYS A 212 6.72 -19.36 16.92
N LYS A 213 6.67 -20.15 15.83
CA LYS A 213 7.83 -20.36 14.95
C LYS A 213 8.30 -19.06 14.28
N TRP A 214 7.39 -18.20 13.86
CA TRP A 214 7.77 -16.89 13.29
C TRP A 214 8.37 -15.94 14.32
N LEU A 215 7.78 -15.89 15.51
CA LEU A 215 8.23 -15.01 16.60
C LEU A 215 9.60 -15.41 17.14
N LYS A 216 9.88 -16.73 17.20
CA LYS A 216 11.12 -17.29 17.74
C LYS A 216 12.17 -17.63 16.66
N ALA A 217 11.96 -17.23 15.40
CA ALA A 217 12.90 -17.55 14.31
C ALA A 217 14.27 -16.91 14.47
N GLY A 218 14.42 -15.84 15.24
CA GLY A 218 15.65 -15.10 15.37
C GLY A 218 16.07 -14.37 14.08
N PHE A 219 17.23 -13.76 14.08
CA PHE A 219 17.78 -13.10 12.90
C PHE A 219 19.31 -13.19 12.88
N ILE A 220 19.89 -13.22 11.70
CA ILE A 220 21.34 -13.18 11.50
C ILE A 220 21.75 -11.74 11.20
N ASP A 221 22.58 -11.18 12.06
CA ASP A 221 23.20 -9.87 11.90
C ASP A 221 24.74 -10.06 11.93
N ARG A 222 25.42 -9.63 10.85
CA ARG A 222 26.90 -9.75 10.73
C ARG A 222 27.42 -11.15 11.06
N GLN A 223 26.74 -12.19 10.55
CA GLN A 223 27.04 -13.61 10.76
C GLN A 223 26.72 -14.18 12.16
N THR A 224 26.20 -13.38 13.09
CA THR A 224 25.79 -13.83 14.41
C THR A 224 24.27 -14.07 14.45
N LEU A 225 23.86 -15.24 14.93
CA LEU A 225 22.45 -15.55 15.20
C LEU A 225 22.03 -14.91 16.52
N LEU A 226 21.00 -14.10 16.47
CA LEU A 226 20.40 -13.45 17.63
C LEU A 226 18.96 -13.95 17.79
N THR A 227 18.58 -14.26 19.03
CA THR A 227 17.22 -14.67 19.39
C THR A 227 16.29 -13.46 19.50
N THR A 228 14.97 -13.72 19.43
CA THR A 228 13.93 -12.72 19.62
C THR A 228 12.99 -13.19 20.72
N ASP A 229 12.93 -12.42 21.83
CA ASP A 229 12.06 -12.72 22.98
C ASP A 229 10.82 -11.83 23.03
N GLU A 230 10.84 -10.72 22.33
CA GLU A 230 9.75 -9.78 22.16
C GLU A 230 9.74 -9.22 20.74
N GLY A 231 8.65 -8.60 20.34
CA GLY A 231 8.51 -7.89 19.07
C GLY A 231 8.19 -8.78 17.87
N ILE A 232 7.93 -8.11 16.78
CA ILE A 232 7.61 -8.71 15.46
C ILE A 232 8.63 -8.19 14.45
N PRO A 233 9.25 -9.05 13.63
CA PRO A 233 10.30 -8.63 12.72
C PRO A 233 9.80 -7.63 11.67
N GLN A 234 10.47 -6.48 11.54
CA GLN A 234 10.20 -5.51 10.48
C GLN A 234 10.64 -6.07 9.12
N GLY A 235 9.69 -6.32 8.22
CA GLY A 235 9.93 -6.87 6.89
C GLY A 235 9.21 -8.18 6.60
N GLY A 236 8.60 -8.81 7.59
CA GLY A 236 7.67 -9.94 7.40
C GLY A 236 6.37 -9.50 6.73
N ILE A 237 5.79 -10.39 5.91
CA ILE A 237 4.51 -10.12 5.22
C ILE A 237 3.35 -10.04 6.23
N ALA A 238 3.39 -10.82 7.31
CA ALA A 238 2.36 -10.85 8.35
C ALA A 238 2.50 -9.71 9.37
N SER A 239 3.70 -9.16 9.56
CA SER A 239 4.00 -8.19 10.62
C SER A 239 3.04 -6.98 10.66
N PRO A 240 2.68 -6.34 9.53
CA PRO A 240 1.76 -5.21 9.55
C PRO A 240 0.36 -5.55 10.07
N VAL A 241 -0.16 -6.74 9.75
CA VAL A 241 -1.49 -7.17 10.19
C VAL A 241 -1.45 -7.55 11.67
N LEU A 242 -0.42 -8.26 12.10
CA LEU A 242 -0.22 -8.59 13.52
C LEU A 242 -0.13 -7.32 14.37
N THR A 243 0.65 -6.32 13.95
CA THR A 243 0.75 -5.02 14.64
C THR A 243 -0.61 -4.31 14.68
N ASN A 244 -1.37 -4.30 13.58
CA ASN A 244 -2.70 -3.71 13.58
C ASN A 244 -3.64 -4.41 14.56
N MET A 245 -3.68 -5.75 14.56
CA MET A 245 -4.51 -6.52 15.48
C MET A 245 -4.10 -6.30 16.94
N THR A 246 -2.82 -6.07 17.21
CA THR A 246 -2.33 -5.71 18.56
C THR A 246 -2.90 -4.36 19.01
N LEU A 247 -3.01 -3.39 18.11
CA LEU A 247 -3.47 -2.04 18.42
C LEU A 247 -4.98 -1.83 18.20
N ASP A 248 -5.67 -2.78 17.58
CA ASP A 248 -7.12 -2.73 17.40
C ASP A 248 -7.84 -2.97 18.74
N GLY A 249 -8.95 -2.27 18.92
CA GLY A 249 -9.71 -2.22 20.18
C GLY A 249 -9.46 -0.93 20.96
N LEU A 250 -8.38 -0.18 20.67
CA LEU A 250 -8.10 1.09 21.36
C LEU A 250 -9.24 2.10 21.14
N GLU A 251 -9.79 2.19 19.93
CA GLU A 251 -10.94 3.06 19.66
C GLU A 251 -12.17 2.64 20.47
N ARG A 252 -12.43 1.35 20.58
CA ARG A 252 -13.54 0.83 21.39
C ARG A 252 -13.34 1.09 22.86
N THR A 253 -12.12 0.95 23.39
CA THR A 253 -11.78 1.26 24.79
C THR A 253 -12.02 2.74 25.08
N LEU A 254 -11.56 3.63 24.21
CA LEU A 254 -11.80 5.06 24.34
C LEU A 254 -13.29 5.42 24.26
N LEU A 255 -14.05 4.81 23.33
CA LEU A 255 -15.49 5.06 23.21
C LEU A 255 -16.30 4.58 24.40
N ARG A 256 -15.88 3.50 25.07
CA ARG A 256 -16.50 3.03 26.33
C ARG A 256 -16.26 4.01 27.48
N ARG A 257 -15.03 4.54 27.59
CA ARG A 257 -14.67 5.49 28.65
C ARG A 257 -15.18 6.91 28.39
N PHE A 258 -15.23 7.31 27.13
CA PHE A 258 -15.64 8.64 26.67
C PHE A 258 -16.77 8.51 25.62
N PRO A 259 -18.00 8.14 26.03
CA PRO A 259 -19.10 7.89 25.10
C PRO A 259 -19.51 9.17 24.35
N THR A 260 -19.67 9.07 23.04
CA THR A 260 -20.18 10.14 22.18
C THR A 260 -21.69 10.05 22.05
N ASN A 261 -22.44 10.78 22.89
CA ASN A 261 -23.89 10.94 22.71
C ASN A 261 -24.17 12.07 21.71
N ARG A 262 -25.06 11.83 20.74
CA ARG A 262 -25.47 12.81 19.70
C ARG A 262 -25.90 14.16 20.27
N TRP A 263 -26.45 14.20 21.46
CA TRP A 263 -26.95 15.41 22.13
C TRP A 263 -25.98 16.03 23.14
N ARG A 264 -24.93 15.29 23.55
CA ARG A 264 -23.98 15.72 24.59
C ARG A 264 -22.54 15.33 24.25
N ASP A 265 -22.10 15.48 22.98
CA ASP A 265 -20.69 15.24 22.64
C ASP A 265 -19.79 16.35 23.23
N ARG A 266 -19.78 16.42 24.57
CA ARG A 266 -18.92 17.33 25.34
C ARG A 266 -17.49 16.83 25.39
N GLN A 267 -17.24 15.53 25.23
CA GLN A 267 -15.93 14.92 25.41
C GLN A 267 -15.03 15.13 24.19
N ARG A 268 -15.56 15.09 22.98
CA ARG A 268 -14.87 15.32 21.68
C ARG A 268 -13.63 14.44 21.49
N VAL A 269 -13.61 13.27 22.14
CA VAL A 269 -12.55 12.29 22.04
C VAL A 269 -12.79 11.45 20.80
N ASN A 270 -11.94 11.59 19.78
CA ASN A 270 -11.96 10.78 18.57
C ASN A 270 -10.56 10.28 18.28
N LEU A 271 -10.43 8.97 18.01
CA LEU A 271 -9.18 8.36 17.60
C LEU A 271 -9.05 8.36 16.08
N VAL A 272 -7.85 8.61 15.59
CA VAL A 272 -7.43 8.33 14.21
C VAL A 272 -6.06 7.69 14.26
N ARG A 273 -5.95 6.48 13.73
CA ARG A 273 -4.71 5.68 13.76
C ARG A 273 -4.23 5.34 12.35
N PHE A 274 -2.94 5.46 12.14
CA PHE A 274 -2.27 4.98 10.93
C PHE A 274 -1.06 4.14 11.34
N ALA A 275 -1.25 2.83 11.47
CA ALA A 275 -0.30 1.90 12.07
C ALA A 275 0.01 2.31 13.52
N ASP A 276 1.26 2.65 13.81
CA ASP A 276 1.78 3.15 15.11
C ASP A 276 1.60 4.66 15.32
N ASP A 277 1.30 5.44 14.28
CA ASP A 277 0.98 6.86 14.39
C ASP A 277 -0.46 7.05 14.90
N ILE A 278 -0.65 7.56 16.10
CA ILE A 278 -1.95 7.75 16.76
C ILE A 278 -2.21 9.24 17.00
N LEU A 279 -3.41 9.69 16.63
CA LEU A 279 -3.93 11.02 16.97
C LEU A 279 -5.27 10.89 17.68
N ILE A 280 -5.42 11.63 18.79
CA ILE A 280 -6.67 11.71 19.53
C ILE A 280 -7.05 13.17 19.71
N THR A 281 -8.32 13.49 19.43
CA THR A 281 -8.87 14.82 19.64
C THR A 281 -9.42 14.94 21.05
N GLY A 282 -9.44 16.13 21.64
CA GLY A 282 -10.04 16.42 22.95
C GLY A 282 -10.47 17.88 23.08
N ARG A 283 -11.27 18.18 24.10
CA ARG A 283 -11.75 19.54 24.38
C ARG A 283 -10.73 20.43 25.05
N SER A 284 -9.91 19.84 25.95
CA SER A 284 -8.89 20.55 26.73
C SER A 284 -7.59 19.75 26.79
N GLN A 285 -6.51 20.40 27.18
CA GLN A 285 -5.22 19.79 27.43
C GLN A 285 -5.30 18.80 28.60
N ASP A 286 -5.90 19.24 29.71
CA ASP A 286 -6.03 18.44 30.94
C ASP A 286 -6.80 17.13 30.68
N GLN A 287 -7.90 17.19 29.91
CA GLN A 287 -8.63 15.99 29.51
C GLN A 287 -7.72 14.99 28.79
N LEU A 288 -6.91 15.47 27.85
CA LEU A 288 -6.03 14.60 27.07
C LEU A 288 -4.89 14.03 27.89
N GLU A 289 -4.32 14.81 28.81
CA GLU A 289 -3.15 14.39 29.60
C GLU A 289 -3.53 13.58 30.84
N GLN A 290 -4.62 13.96 31.53
CA GLN A 290 -4.99 13.36 32.81
C GLN A 290 -6.03 12.24 32.71
N GLU A 291 -6.92 12.29 31.68
CA GLU A 291 -7.97 11.30 31.53
C GLU A 291 -7.70 10.33 30.36
N VAL A 292 -7.34 10.85 29.17
CA VAL A 292 -7.23 10.05 27.94
C VAL A 292 -5.89 9.31 27.87
N LYS A 293 -4.79 9.99 28.17
CA LYS A 293 -3.43 9.42 28.09
C LYS A 293 -3.25 8.20 29.00
N PRO A 294 -3.69 8.19 30.27
CA PRO A 294 -3.59 7.00 31.13
C PRO A 294 -4.32 5.78 30.56
N VAL A 295 -5.51 5.96 29.95
CA VAL A 295 -6.26 4.86 29.31
C VAL A 295 -5.47 4.25 28.14
N ILE A 296 -4.71 5.08 27.41
CA ILE A 296 -3.86 4.59 26.32
C ILE A 296 -2.66 3.83 26.87
N GLU A 297 -2.03 4.36 27.92
CA GLU A 297 -0.88 3.75 28.58
C GLU A 297 -1.25 2.37 29.16
N GLU A 298 -2.39 2.25 29.84
CA GLU A 298 -2.93 0.98 30.32
C GLU A 298 -3.17 -0.01 29.17
N PHE A 299 -3.85 0.42 28.10
CA PHE A 299 -4.09 -0.40 26.93
C PHE A 299 -2.81 -0.90 26.27
N LEU A 300 -1.78 -0.07 26.19
CA LEU A 300 -0.49 -0.41 25.60
C LEU A 300 0.34 -1.33 26.51
N ALA A 301 0.30 -1.10 27.82
CA ALA A 301 1.04 -1.88 28.82
C ALA A 301 0.67 -3.37 28.79
N GLU A 302 -0.63 -3.70 28.66
CA GLU A 302 -1.10 -5.09 28.48
C GLU A 302 -0.43 -5.81 27.30
N ARG A 303 0.03 -5.04 26.29
CA ARG A 303 0.62 -5.53 25.05
C ARG A 303 2.14 -5.47 25.02
N GLY A 304 2.75 -5.09 26.16
CA GLY A 304 4.20 -4.88 26.30
C GLY A 304 4.69 -3.60 25.61
N LEU A 305 3.78 -2.64 25.34
CA LEU A 305 4.08 -1.40 24.65
C LEU A 305 4.02 -0.20 25.58
N GLU A 306 4.79 0.84 25.26
CA GLU A 306 4.81 2.10 26.00
C GLU A 306 4.78 3.32 25.05
N LEU A 307 4.25 4.45 25.51
CA LEU A 307 4.32 5.71 24.81
C LEU A 307 5.75 6.28 24.88
N SER A 308 6.20 6.91 23.78
CA SER A 308 7.43 7.70 23.79
C SER A 308 7.18 9.04 24.48
N SER A 309 7.76 9.27 25.64
CA SER A 309 7.65 10.55 26.37
C SER A 309 8.19 11.73 25.58
N GLU A 310 9.26 11.52 24.80
CA GLU A 310 9.90 12.57 23.99
C GLU A 310 9.04 13.03 22.81
N LYS A 311 8.26 12.13 22.22
CA LYS A 311 7.52 12.38 20.98
C LYS A 311 6.01 12.51 21.17
N THR A 312 5.47 12.02 22.29
CA THR A 312 4.06 12.22 22.62
C THR A 312 3.85 13.66 23.06
N ARG A 313 2.91 14.36 22.40
CA ARG A 313 2.69 15.79 22.64
C ARG A 313 1.22 16.15 22.55
N THR A 314 0.78 17.02 23.47
CA THR A 314 -0.53 17.67 23.40
C THR A 314 -0.38 19.04 22.73
N ILE A 315 -1.18 19.32 21.72
CA ILE A 315 -1.03 20.48 20.85
C ILE A 315 -2.40 21.13 20.64
N HIS A 316 -2.49 22.44 20.82
CA HIS A 316 -3.68 23.20 20.45
C HIS A 316 -3.76 23.35 18.91
N VAL A 317 -4.95 23.15 18.34
CA VAL A 317 -5.16 23.09 16.88
C VAL A 317 -4.80 24.41 16.17
N SER A 318 -4.84 25.55 16.86
CA SER A 318 -4.41 26.85 16.31
C SER A 318 -2.90 26.95 16.08
N LYS A 319 -2.07 26.20 16.84
CA LYS A 319 -0.63 26.12 16.62
C LYS A 319 -0.30 25.27 15.39
N GLY A 320 -1.18 24.31 15.06
CA GLY A 320 -1.01 23.34 13.98
C GLY A 320 -0.09 22.18 14.36
N PHE A 321 -0.26 21.06 13.69
CA PHE A 321 0.51 19.84 13.90
C PHE A 321 0.74 19.09 12.58
N ASP A 322 1.80 18.30 12.55
CA ASP A 322 2.16 17.47 11.39
C ASP A 322 1.69 16.04 11.61
N PHE A 323 1.00 15.51 10.60
CA PHE A 323 0.53 14.13 10.55
C PHE A 323 0.64 13.57 9.15
N LEU A 324 1.29 12.41 8.98
CA LEU A 324 1.48 11.74 7.70
C LEU A 324 1.96 12.68 6.58
N GLY A 325 2.97 13.50 6.86
CA GLY A 325 3.54 14.44 5.88
C GLY A 325 2.66 15.64 5.53
N GLN A 326 1.53 15.82 6.21
CA GLN A 326 0.64 16.97 6.09
C GLN A 326 0.70 17.83 7.36
N HIS A 327 0.63 19.13 7.20
CA HIS A 327 0.46 20.12 8.28
C HIS A 327 -1.02 20.51 8.36
N ILE A 328 -1.65 20.29 9.52
CA ILE A 328 -3.07 20.60 9.76
C ILE A 328 -3.15 21.71 10.81
N ARG A 329 -3.89 22.78 10.49
CA ARG A 329 -4.01 23.93 11.37
C ARG A 329 -5.40 24.59 11.26
N ARG A 330 -5.95 25.04 12.39
CA ARG A 330 -7.11 25.93 12.43
C ARG A 330 -6.59 27.37 12.47
N TYR A 331 -7.11 28.21 11.58
CA TYR A 331 -6.77 29.63 11.48
C TYR A 331 -7.79 30.49 12.24
N GLY A 332 -7.45 31.76 12.51
CA GLY A 332 -8.29 32.68 13.28
C GLY A 332 -9.71 32.91 12.70
N ASN A 333 -9.90 32.70 11.40
CA ASN A 333 -11.21 32.72 10.74
C ASN A 333 -12.01 31.40 10.89
N GLY A 334 -11.61 30.50 11.79
CA GLY A 334 -12.24 29.20 12.04
C GLY A 334 -11.96 28.11 10.99
N LYS A 335 -11.32 28.45 9.84
CA LYS A 335 -11.06 27.48 8.77
C LYS A 335 -9.92 26.54 9.15
N VAL A 336 -10.14 25.25 8.97
CA VAL A 336 -9.07 24.22 9.09
C VAL A 336 -8.48 24.00 7.71
N LEU A 337 -7.17 24.15 7.58
CA LEU A 337 -6.45 23.87 6.34
C LEU A 337 -5.42 22.76 6.56
N THR A 338 -5.37 21.88 5.57
CA THR A 338 -4.33 20.86 5.43
C THR A 338 -3.39 21.26 4.32
N LYS A 339 -2.08 21.29 4.59
CA LYS A 339 -1.01 21.67 3.64
C LYS A 339 0.12 20.64 3.70
N PRO A 340 1.00 20.54 2.68
CA PRO A 340 2.23 19.77 2.80
C PRO A 340 3.08 20.24 3.99
N ALA A 341 3.53 19.32 4.85
CA ALA A 341 4.38 19.63 5.99
C ALA A 341 5.77 20.11 5.54
N LYS A 342 6.41 21.00 6.32
CA LYS A 342 7.76 21.51 6.04
C LYS A 342 8.79 20.41 5.81
N GLN A 343 8.74 19.35 6.63
CA GLN A 343 9.61 18.18 6.49
C GLN A 343 9.41 17.47 5.13
N SER A 344 8.16 17.32 4.66
CA SER A 344 7.87 16.70 3.35
C SER A 344 8.43 17.55 2.19
N ILE A 345 8.34 18.88 2.30
CA ILE A 345 8.90 19.83 1.34
C ILE A 345 10.43 19.70 1.29
N SER A 346 11.09 19.74 2.45
CA SER A 346 12.55 19.60 2.55
C SER A 346 13.02 18.25 1.96
N SER A 347 12.35 17.16 2.32
CA SER A 347 12.67 15.82 1.82
C SER A 347 12.59 15.74 0.29
N LEU A 348 11.59 16.36 -0.35
CA LEU A 348 11.51 16.40 -1.80
C LEU A 348 12.69 17.16 -2.42
N LEU A 349 13.02 18.34 -1.87
CA LEU A 349 14.16 19.13 -2.37
C LEU A 349 15.48 18.38 -2.22
N ASP A 350 15.67 17.64 -1.13
CA ASP A 350 16.88 16.84 -0.92
C ASP A 350 16.96 15.66 -1.88
N GLN A 351 15.83 15.01 -2.20
CA GLN A 351 15.78 13.98 -3.24
C GLN A 351 16.13 14.58 -4.62
N VAL A 352 15.58 15.73 -4.98
CA VAL A 352 15.92 16.44 -6.24
C VAL A 352 17.40 16.77 -6.29
N ARG A 353 17.95 17.36 -5.21
CA ARG A 353 19.40 17.66 -5.10
C ARG A 353 20.26 16.41 -5.24
N SER A 354 19.84 15.31 -4.62
CA SER A 354 20.54 14.03 -4.68
C SER A 354 20.58 13.46 -6.10
N VAL A 355 19.46 13.49 -6.83
CA VAL A 355 19.41 13.07 -8.24
C VAL A 355 20.34 13.94 -9.10
N VAL A 356 20.27 15.26 -8.92
CA VAL A 356 21.11 16.20 -9.69
C VAL A 356 22.60 16.01 -9.39
N ARG A 357 22.99 15.77 -8.13
CA ARG A 357 24.38 15.53 -7.73
C ARG A 357 24.94 14.22 -8.30
N ARG A 358 24.14 13.15 -8.27
CA ARG A 358 24.55 11.84 -8.81
C ARG A 358 24.67 11.85 -10.33
N ASN A 359 23.92 12.69 -10.99
CA ASN A 359 23.85 12.78 -12.45
C ASN A 359 24.57 14.03 -13.00
N ARG A 360 25.73 14.39 -12.43
CA ARG A 360 26.48 15.61 -12.86
C ARG A 360 26.83 15.60 -14.34
N GLN A 361 27.22 14.43 -14.87
CA GLN A 361 27.62 14.24 -16.28
C GLN A 361 26.50 13.77 -17.19
N ALA A 362 25.36 13.34 -16.63
CA ALA A 362 24.24 12.81 -17.40
C ALA A 362 23.57 13.88 -18.27
N THR A 363 22.89 13.45 -19.32
CA THR A 363 22.08 14.35 -20.16
C THR A 363 20.89 14.91 -19.38
N ALA A 364 20.36 16.06 -19.82
CA ALA A 364 19.14 16.63 -19.24
C ALA A 364 17.96 15.66 -19.31
N GLY A 365 17.82 14.96 -20.44
CA GLY A 365 16.78 13.95 -20.62
C GLY A 365 16.85 12.82 -19.59
N HIS A 366 18.03 12.29 -19.31
CA HIS A 366 18.22 11.25 -18.29
C HIS A 366 17.84 11.75 -16.90
N SER A 367 18.25 12.96 -16.52
CA SER A 367 17.87 13.57 -15.25
C SER A 367 16.35 13.76 -15.12
N ILE A 368 15.67 14.19 -16.20
CA ILE A 368 14.22 14.37 -16.24
C ILE A 368 13.48 13.03 -16.03
N VAL A 369 13.95 11.95 -16.67
CA VAL A 369 13.34 10.62 -16.51
C VAL A 369 13.40 10.14 -15.05
N GLN A 370 14.48 10.45 -14.32
CA GLN A 370 14.60 10.12 -12.90
C GLN A 370 13.78 11.06 -12.00
N LEU A 371 13.70 12.34 -12.31
CA LEU A 371 12.99 13.34 -11.51
C LEU A 371 11.46 13.23 -11.63
N ASN A 372 10.94 12.99 -12.84
CA ASN A 372 9.50 13.02 -13.10
C ASN A 372 8.69 12.04 -12.25
N PRO A 373 9.11 10.78 -12.01
CA PRO A 373 8.40 9.87 -11.10
C PRO A 373 8.34 10.40 -9.67
N ILE A 374 9.43 10.99 -9.17
CA ILE A 374 9.54 11.56 -7.82
C ILE A 374 8.56 12.75 -7.68
N LEU A 375 8.62 13.69 -8.63
CA LEU A 375 7.78 14.90 -8.64
C LEU A 375 6.29 14.53 -8.74
N ARG A 376 5.93 13.66 -9.67
CA ARG A 376 4.53 13.18 -9.83
C ARG A 376 4.04 12.43 -8.60
N GLY A 377 4.88 11.58 -8.02
CA GLY A 377 4.55 10.83 -6.81
C GLY A 377 4.23 11.77 -5.65
N TRP A 378 5.08 12.76 -5.40
CA TRP A 378 4.90 13.75 -4.36
C TRP A 378 3.67 14.65 -4.59
N ALA A 379 3.48 15.16 -5.82
CA ALA A 379 2.31 15.96 -6.16
C ALA A 379 1.00 15.18 -5.98
N ASN A 380 0.95 13.93 -6.43
CA ASN A 380 -0.23 13.07 -6.26
C ASN A 380 -0.52 12.75 -4.80
N TYR A 381 0.50 12.61 -3.95
CA TYR A 381 0.34 12.41 -2.52
C TYR A 381 -0.31 13.62 -1.85
N HIS A 382 0.09 14.83 -2.22
CA HIS A 382 -0.40 16.07 -1.62
C HIS A 382 -1.60 16.73 -2.33
N ARG A 383 -2.06 16.19 -3.46
CA ARG A 383 -3.12 16.79 -4.30
C ARG A 383 -4.48 16.93 -3.63
N HIS A 384 -4.72 16.24 -2.50
CA HIS A 384 -5.96 16.31 -1.73
C HIS A 384 -5.95 17.40 -0.64
N ALA A 385 -4.81 18.07 -0.45
CA ALA A 385 -4.62 19.16 0.49
C ALA A 385 -4.62 20.54 -0.22
N ALA A 386 -4.62 21.62 0.56
CA ALA A 386 -4.50 22.98 0.04
C ALA A 386 -3.05 23.26 -0.41
N SER A 387 -2.58 22.54 -1.45
CA SER A 387 -1.18 22.46 -1.86
C SER A 387 -0.82 23.32 -3.08
N LYS A 388 -1.79 23.97 -3.75
CA LYS A 388 -1.55 24.69 -5.02
C LYS A 388 -0.43 25.74 -4.92
N ARG A 389 -0.47 26.57 -3.87
CA ARG A 389 0.58 27.58 -3.62
C ARG A 389 1.94 26.92 -3.34
N THR A 390 1.96 25.83 -2.57
CA THR A 390 3.17 25.08 -2.29
C THR A 390 3.75 24.45 -3.56
N PHE A 391 2.91 23.92 -4.46
CA PHE A 391 3.35 23.38 -5.75
C PHE A 391 4.07 24.43 -6.60
N GLY A 392 3.52 25.65 -6.72
CA GLY A 392 4.18 26.75 -7.44
C GLY A 392 5.52 27.15 -6.83
N SER A 393 5.59 27.25 -5.49
CA SER A 393 6.85 27.55 -4.79
C SER A 393 7.90 26.45 -5.02
N MET A 394 7.47 25.18 -5.03
CA MET A 394 8.36 24.05 -5.29
C MET A 394 8.89 24.03 -6.73
N ASP A 395 8.04 24.32 -7.72
CA ASP A 395 8.48 24.46 -9.12
C ASP A 395 9.58 25.51 -9.26
N HIS A 396 9.45 26.65 -8.57
CA HIS A 396 10.47 27.69 -8.57
C HIS A 396 11.79 27.22 -7.92
N LEU A 397 11.72 26.54 -6.76
CA LEU A 397 12.93 26.04 -6.08
C LEU A 397 13.63 24.95 -6.90
N ILE A 398 12.88 24.08 -7.56
CA ILE A 398 13.42 23.05 -8.45
C ILE A 398 14.07 23.70 -9.68
N PHE A 399 13.42 24.71 -10.27
CA PHE A 399 14.00 25.48 -11.35
C PHE A 399 15.36 26.06 -10.95
N ARG A 400 15.49 26.68 -9.77
CA ARG A 400 16.76 27.23 -9.28
C ARG A 400 17.86 26.18 -9.14
N ILE A 401 17.52 24.95 -8.70
CA ILE A 401 18.47 23.83 -8.59
C ILE A 401 18.97 23.44 -9.98
N LEU A 402 18.06 23.28 -10.95
CA LEU A 402 18.38 22.86 -12.31
C LEU A 402 19.11 23.95 -13.10
N TRP A 403 18.75 25.22 -12.89
CA TRP A 403 19.49 26.36 -13.47
C TRP A 403 20.94 26.40 -13.00
N ARG A 404 21.19 26.23 -11.69
CA ARG A 404 22.56 26.15 -11.15
C ARG A 404 23.33 24.95 -11.73
N TRP A 405 22.68 23.81 -11.91
CA TRP A 405 23.29 22.65 -12.55
C TRP A 405 23.69 22.96 -14.00
N ALA A 406 22.80 23.54 -14.77
CA ALA A 406 23.05 23.90 -16.17
C ALA A 406 24.18 24.93 -16.33
N ARG A 407 24.21 25.96 -15.46
CA ARG A 407 25.27 26.98 -15.44
C ARG A 407 26.63 26.37 -15.08
N ARG A 408 26.71 25.52 -14.08
CA ARG A 408 27.97 24.86 -13.68
C ARG A 408 28.53 23.95 -14.77
N ARG A 409 27.68 23.43 -15.62
CA ARG A 409 28.06 22.52 -16.72
C ARG A 409 28.69 23.29 -17.89
N HIS A 410 28.38 24.56 -18.01
CA HIS A 410 28.83 25.45 -19.08
C HIS A 410 29.30 26.81 -18.52
N PRO A 411 30.44 26.85 -17.79
CA PRO A 411 30.88 28.03 -17.08
C PRO A 411 31.20 29.18 -18.04
N HIS A 412 31.73 28.88 -19.24
CA HIS A 412 32.14 29.87 -20.24
C HIS A 412 31.03 30.25 -21.24
N LYS A 413 29.78 29.73 -21.06
CA LYS A 413 28.66 30.07 -21.95
C LYS A 413 27.73 31.10 -21.30
N SER A 414 27.16 31.99 -22.15
CA SER A 414 26.20 33.00 -21.69
C SER A 414 24.93 32.38 -21.07
N CYS A 415 24.25 33.17 -20.26
CA CYS A 415 22.95 32.75 -19.69
C CYS A 415 21.93 32.43 -20.77
N GLU A 416 21.93 33.18 -21.86
CA GLU A 416 21.04 32.98 -22.98
C GLU A 416 21.29 31.65 -23.71
N TRP A 417 22.57 31.32 -23.94
CA TRP A 417 22.94 30.03 -24.54
C TRP A 417 22.48 28.87 -23.66
N VAL A 418 22.70 28.95 -22.32
CA VAL A 418 22.25 27.92 -21.36
C VAL A 418 20.72 27.81 -21.38
N ARG A 419 20.01 28.94 -21.45
CA ARG A 419 18.56 28.97 -21.59
C ARG A 419 18.13 28.24 -22.87
N LYS A 420 18.65 28.65 -24.03
CA LYS A 420 18.30 28.05 -25.33
C LYS A 420 18.56 26.54 -25.36
N LYS A 421 19.61 26.06 -24.69
CA LYS A 421 19.99 24.65 -24.66
C LYS A 421 19.10 23.78 -23.77
N TYR A 422 18.65 24.28 -22.63
CA TYR A 422 18.00 23.46 -21.60
C TYR A 422 16.56 23.86 -21.27
N PHE A 423 16.16 25.08 -21.59
CA PHE A 423 14.86 25.63 -21.23
C PHE A 423 14.12 26.10 -22.47
N HIS A 424 13.06 25.40 -22.83
CA HIS A 424 12.29 25.66 -24.05
C HIS A 424 10.90 26.18 -23.70
N ALA A 425 10.32 26.95 -24.63
CA ALA A 425 8.92 27.33 -24.53
C ALA A 425 8.01 26.14 -24.76
N GLN A 426 6.94 26.06 -24.00
CA GLN A 426 5.88 25.08 -24.15
C GLN A 426 4.56 25.68 -23.69
N ASP A 427 3.58 25.68 -24.57
CA ASP A 427 2.28 26.31 -24.35
C ASP A 427 2.48 27.76 -23.87
N HIS A 428 1.95 28.15 -22.74
CA HIS A 428 2.09 29.49 -22.15
C HIS A 428 3.32 29.63 -21.21
N ARG A 429 4.29 28.72 -21.28
CA ARG A 429 5.46 28.69 -20.37
C ARG A 429 6.77 28.77 -21.13
N ASN A 430 7.59 29.75 -20.81
CA ASN A 430 8.83 30.07 -21.53
C ASN A 430 10.10 29.36 -21.01
N TRP A 431 10.04 28.71 -19.83
CA TRP A 431 11.22 28.18 -19.16
C TRP A 431 10.99 26.73 -18.70
N VAL A 432 10.66 25.84 -19.64
CA VAL A 432 10.44 24.42 -19.34
C VAL A 432 11.74 23.64 -19.53
N PHE A 433 12.29 23.11 -18.45
CA PHE A 433 13.49 22.26 -18.51
C PHE A 433 13.19 21.00 -19.32
N SER A 434 13.97 20.78 -20.40
CA SER A 434 13.73 19.69 -21.35
C SER A 434 15.05 19.10 -21.85
N GLY A 435 14.95 17.91 -22.40
CA GLY A 435 16.08 17.18 -22.96
C GLY A 435 15.63 16.00 -23.80
N THR A 436 16.53 15.38 -24.53
CA THR A 436 16.26 14.23 -25.39
C THR A 436 16.71 12.92 -24.72
N VAL A 437 15.95 11.86 -24.94
CA VAL A 437 16.29 10.46 -24.57
C VAL A 437 16.07 9.57 -25.78
N GLN A 438 16.73 8.44 -25.85
CA GLN A 438 16.42 7.41 -26.84
C GLN A 438 15.08 6.75 -26.49
N GLY A 439 14.12 6.84 -27.40
CA GLY A 439 12.85 6.15 -27.32
C GLY A 439 12.98 4.64 -27.63
N ARG A 440 11.88 3.89 -27.45
CA ARG A 440 11.85 2.43 -27.66
C ARG A 440 12.27 1.98 -29.07
N ASN A 441 12.14 2.84 -30.07
CA ASN A 441 12.48 2.55 -31.47
C ASN A 441 13.77 3.26 -31.91
N ALA A 442 14.70 3.49 -30.99
CA ALA A 442 15.93 4.26 -31.20
C ALA A 442 15.74 5.70 -31.71
N LYS A 443 14.51 6.19 -31.88
CA LYS A 443 14.22 7.57 -32.26
C LYS A 443 14.36 8.51 -31.05
N PRO A 444 15.01 9.68 -31.23
CA PRO A 444 15.12 10.64 -30.16
C PRO A 444 13.72 11.15 -29.72
N GLN A 445 13.45 11.09 -28.43
CA GLN A 445 12.20 11.59 -27.84
C GLN A 445 12.51 12.75 -26.90
N THR A 446 11.86 13.89 -27.10
CA THR A 446 11.97 15.02 -26.18
C THR A 446 11.16 14.73 -24.91
N VAL A 447 11.82 14.80 -23.76
CA VAL A 447 11.20 14.71 -22.43
C VAL A 447 11.27 16.06 -21.73
N ARG A 448 10.27 16.35 -20.92
CA ARG A 448 10.09 17.61 -20.21
C ARG A 448 9.90 17.37 -18.73
N LEU A 449 10.42 18.29 -17.92
CA LEU A 449 10.25 18.23 -16.47
C LEU A 449 8.79 18.42 -16.08
N TYR A 450 8.32 17.54 -15.20
CA TYR A 450 6.97 17.61 -14.66
C TYR A 450 6.77 18.89 -13.85
N ASN A 451 5.70 19.63 -14.12
CA ASN A 451 5.31 20.80 -13.37
C ASN A 451 4.31 20.43 -12.28
N LEU A 452 4.68 20.68 -11.03
CA LEU A 452 3.84 20.42 -9.87
C LEU A 452 2.59 21.31 -9.88
N GLY A 453 2.74 22.57 -10.28
CA GLY A 453 1.66 23.54 -10.37
C GLY A 453 0.52 23.16 -11.31
N LEU A 454 0.77 22.31 -12.31
CA LEU A 454 -0.28 21.78 -13.19
C LEU A 454 -1.09 20.63 -12.56
N THR A 455 -0.65 20.09 -11.43
CA THR A 455 -1.39 19.05 -10.73
C THR A 455 -2.72 19.59 -10.21
N PRO A 456 -3.88 19.04 -10.63
CA PRO A 456 -5.16 19.47 -10.11
C PRO A 456 -5.32 19.07 -8.64
N VAL A 457 -5.72 20.00 -7.81
CA VAL A 457 -6.14 19.72 -6.43
C VAL A 457 -7.54 19.09 -6.49
N LYS A 458 -7.70 17.94 -5.83
CA LYS A 458 -8.97 17.21 -5.79
C LYS A 458 -9.28 16.77 -4.37
N ARG A 459 -10.48 17.04 -3.91
CA ARG A 459 -10.95 16.55 -2.62
C ARG A 459 -10.87 15.02 -2.57
N HIS A 460 -10.39 14.50 -1.46
CA HIS A 460 -10.39 13.07 -1.21
C HIS A 460 -11.75 12.62 -0.64
N ILE A 461 -12.27 11.51 -1.17
CA ILE A 461 -13.46 10.87 -0.62
C ILE A 461 -12.99 9.76 0.31
N LYS A 462 -13.15 9.99 1.62
CA LYS A 462 -12.74 9.04 2.66
C LYS A 462 -13.50 7.71 2.54
N VAL A 463 -12.80 6.61 2.79
CA VAL A 463 -13.44 5.28 2.91
C VAL A 463 -14.37 5.25 4.13
N ARG A 464 -15.50 4.54 4.03
CA ARG A 464 -16.39 4.31 5.17
C ARG A 464 -15.67 3.45 6.21
N GLY A 465 -15.86 3.76 7.49
CA GLY A 465 -15.15 3.08 8.59
C GLY A 465 -15.45 1.59 8.65
N GLU A 466 -16.71 1.25 8.45
CA GLU A 466 -17.25 -0.12 8.53
C GLU A 466 -17.00 -0.94 7.25
N ALA A 467 -16.54 -0.29 6.16
CA ALA A 467 -16.35 -0.98 4.88
C ALA A 467 -15.29 -2.07 4.97
N ASN A 468 -15.70 -3.31 4.73
CA ASN A 468 -14.85 -4.50 4.76
C ASN A 468 -14.71 -5.09 3.35
N PRO A 469 -13.48 -5.15 2.77
CA PRO A 469 -13.28 -5.62 1.40
C PRO A 469 -13.54 -7.13 1.23
N TYR A 470 -13.67 -7.88 2.31
CA TYR A 470 -13.97 -9.31 2.30
C TYR A 470 -15.46 -9.61 2.44
N ASP A 471 -16.27 -8.63 2.84
CA ASP A 471 -17.71 -8.77 3.00
C ASP A 471 -18.43 -8.45 1.68
N PRO A 472 -19.25 -9.39 1.14
CA PRO A 472 -20.02 -9.17 -0.09
C PRO A 472 -20.93 -7.93 -0.06
N ALA A 473 -21.44 -7.54 1.12
CA ALA A 473 -22.31 -6.35 1.27
C ALA A 473 -21.61 -5.05 0.82
N TRP A 474 -20.28 -5.01 0.82
CA TRP A 474 -19.49 -3.86 0.43
C TRP A 474 -18.92 -3.96 -1.00
N GLU A 475 -19.23 -5.01 -1.77
CA GLU A 475 -18.64 -5.25 -3.08
C GLU A 475 -18.91 -4.09 -4.05
N GLN A 476 -20.17 -3.67 -4.21
CA GLN A 476 -20.53 -2.52 -5.06
C GLN A 476 -19.84 -1.22 -4.63
N TYR A 477 -19.73 -0.99 -3.32
CA TYR A 477 -19.07 0.19 -2.79
C TYR A 477 -17.60 0.24 -3.21
N PHE A 478 -16.87 -0.87 -3.09
CA PHE A 478 -15.47 -0.93 -3.50
C PHE A 478 -15.32 -0.91 -5.02
N GLU A 479 -16.27 -1.45 -5.78
CA GLU A 479 -16.31 -1.36 -7.23
C GLU A 479 -16.35 0.09 -7.71
N ARG A 480 -17.31 0.88 -7.21
CA ARG A 480 -17.39 2.31 -7.54
C ARG A 480 -16.13 3.09 -7.15
N ARG A 481 -15.53 2.78 -6.01
CA ARG A 481 -14.27 3.42 -5.60
C ARG A 481 -13.11 3.06 -6.53
N LEU A 482 -13.03 1.81 -6.97
CA LEU A 482 -12.01 1.36 -7.91
C LEU A 482 -12.14 2.07 -9.25
N GLU A 483 -13.34 2.18 -9.78
CA GLU A 483 -13.63 2.92 -11.02
C GLU A 483 -13.10 4.35 -10.95
N ILE A 484 -13.46 5.09 -9.91
CA ILE A 484 -12.98 6.46 -9.70
C ILE A 484 -11.45 6.52 -9.63
N GLN A 485 -10.81 5.59 -8.94
CA GLN A 485 -9.36 5.54 -8.81
C GLN A 485 -8.65 5.18 -10.11
N MET A 486 -9.18 4.21 -10.86
CA MET A 486 -8.59 3.76 -12.12
C MET A 486 -8.73 4.80 -13.23
N VAL A 487 -9.90 5.42 -13.36
CA VAL A 487 -10.13 6.53 -14.31
C VAL A 487 -9.16 7.68 -14.04
N GLN A 488 -8.98 8.05 -12.77
CA GLN A 488 -8.03 9.10 -12.40
C GLN A 488 -6.59 8.75 -12.73
N LYS A 489 -6.24 7.48 -12.72
CA LYS A 489 -4.90 6.98 -12.95
C LYS A 489 -4.56 6.79 -14.40
N LEU A 490 -5.50 6.28 -15.17
CA LEU A 490 -5.40 6.08 -16.60
C LEU A 490 -5.64 7.38 -17.38
N LYS A 491 -5.99 8.48 -16.69
CA LYS A 491 -6.18 9.80 -17.29
C LYS A 491 -4.91 10.25 -18.03
N GLY A 492 -5.05 10.47 -19.34
CA GLY A 492 -3.94 10.69 -20.29
C GLY A 492 -3.67 9.50 -21.23
N TYR A 493 -4.22 8.33 -20.93
CA TYR A 493 -4.17 7.14 -21.79
C TYR A 493 -5.60 6.70 -22.13
N ARG A 494 -6.32 7.52 -22.93
CA ARG A 494 -7.75 7.31 -23.27
C ARG A 494 -8.04 5.88 -23.67
N LYS A 495 -7.23 5.30 -24.55
CA LYS A 495 -7.36 3.89 -24.97
C LYS A 495 -7.32 2.87 -23.82
N LEU A 496 -6.50 3.09 -22.80
CA LEU A 496 -6.43 2.17 -21.64
C LEU A 496 -7.61 2.34 -20.70
N VAL A 497 -8.16 3.56 -20.61
CA VAL A 497 -9.40 3.83 -19.85
C VAL A 497 -10.57 3.10 -20.50
N ASP A 498 -10.72 3.26 -21.82
CA ASP A 498 -11.79 2.66 -22.59
C ASP A 498 -11.72 1.13 -22.52
N LEU A 499 -10.53 0.52 -22.71
CA LEU A 499 -10.31 -0.91 -22.54
C LEU A 499 -10.67 -1.39 -21.13
N TRP A 500 -10.30 -0.62 -20.10
CA TRP A 500 -10.60 -0.99 -18.72
C TRP A 500 -12.12 -0.99 -18.46
N TYR A 501 -12.85 -0.01 -18.99
CA TYR A 501 -14.31 0.03 -18.90
C TYR A 501 -14.98 -1.09 -19.68
N GLU A 502 -14.57 -1.32 -20.94
CA GLU A 502 -15.12 -2.40 -21.77
C GLU A 502 -14.98 -3.78 -21.11
N GLN A 503 -13.95 -3.96 -20.28
CA GLN A 503 -13.69 -5.19 -19.54
C GLN A 503 -14.33 -5.20 -18.13
N ASN A 504 -15.11 -4.19 -17.75
CA ASN A 504 -15.63 -4.01 -16.38
C ASN A 504 -14.51 -4.07 -15.32
N GLY A 505 -13.32 -3.58 -15.66
CA GLY A 505 -12.15 -3.59 -14.81
C GLY A 505 -11.57 -4.97 -14.48
N LYS A 506 -11.97 -6.04 -15.20
CA LYS A 506 -11.57 -7.44 -14.96
C LYS A 506 -10.66 -7.97 -16.06
N CYS A 507 -9.76 -8.86 -15.68
CA CYS A 507 -8.92 -9.61 -16.62
C CYS A 507 -9.74 -10.73 -17.27
N PRO A 508 -9.83 -10.82 -18.61
CA PRO A 508 -10.62 -11.86 -19.29
C PRO A 508 -10.18 -13.30 -18.96
N VAL A 509 -8.90 -13.50 -18.66
CA VAL A 509 -8.34 -14.82 -18.38
C VAL A 509 -8.74 -15.34 -17.00
N CYS A 510 -8.50 -14.55 -15.93
CA CYS A 510 -8.75 -15.01 -14.56
C CYS A 510 -9.99 -14.41 -13.92
N ASN A 511 -10.69 -13.51 -14.60
CA ASN A 511 -11.86 -12.77 -14.13
C ASN A 511 -11.64 -11.97 -12.82
N GLN A 512 -10.39 -11.74 -12.46
CA GLN A 512 -10.05 -10.92 -11.29
C GLN A 512 -9.85 -9.45 -11.70
N ARG A 513 -10.05 -8.53 -10.74
CA ARG A 513 -9.94 -7.10 -11.01
C ARG A 513 -8.53 -6.68 -11.35
N ILE A 514 -8.43 -5.87 -12.38
CA ILE A 514 -7.19 -5.18 -12.75
C ILE A 514 -7.10 -3.90 -11.92
N THR A 515 -6.08 -3.83 -11.09
CA THR A 515 -5.82 -2.72 -10.18
C THR A 515 -4.39 -2.20 -10.37
N LYS A 516 -4.06 -1.13 -9.66
CA LYS A 516 -2.67 -0.64 -9.63
C LYS A 516 -1.70 -1.67 -9.07
N SER A 517 -2.11 -2.35 -8.02
CA SER A 517 -1.27 -3.32 -7.31
C SER A 517 -1.05 -4.59 -8.11
N THR A 518 -2.07 -5.05 -8.86
CA THR A 518 -1.92 -6.22 -9.74
C THR A 518 -1.12 -5.90 -11.00
N GLY A 519 -1.10 -4.63 -11.44
CA GLY A 519 -0.55 -4.24 -12.73
C GLY A 519 -1.37 -4.75 -13.89
N TRP A 520 -0.97 -4.37 -15.11
CA TRP A 520 -1.57 -4.83 -16.36
C TRP A 520 -0.60 -4.72 -17.53
N ASN A 521 -0.82 -5.58 -18.53
CA ASN A 521 -0.22 -5.51 -19.86
C ASN A 521 -1.35 -5.41 -20.90
N SER A 522 -1.18 -4.58 -21.91
CA SER A 522 -2.05 -4.62 -23.10
C SER A 522 -1.65 -5.80 -23.97
N HIS A 523 -2.61 -6.66 -24.29
CA HIS A 523 -2.45 -7.84 -25.14
C HIS A 523 -3.23 -7.65 -26.43
N ARG A 524 -2.68 -8.09 -27.57
CA ARG A 524 -3.40 -8.13 -28.85
C ARG A 524 -4.11 -9.46 -28.99
N ILE A 525 -5.42 -9.41 -29.26
CA ILE A 525 -6.23 -10.62 -29.51
C ILE A 525 -5.74 -11.31 -30.77
N ILE A 526 -5.59 -10.57 -31.86
CA ILE A 526 -4.95 -11.02 -33.11
C ILE A 526 -3.54 -10.43 -33.12
N TRP A 527 -2.54 -11.27 -33.27
CA TRP A 527 -1.13 -10.86 -33.23
C TRP A 527 -0.75 -10.08 -34.49
N ARG A 528 0.25 -9.21 -34.40
CA ARG A 528 0.75 -8.45 -35.55
C ARG A 528 1.22 -9.35 -36.71
N SER A 529 1.86 -10.48 -36.35
CA SER A 529 2.28 -11.51 -37.31
C SER A 529 1.11 -12.12 -38.11
N HIS A 530 -0.11 -12.02 -37.60
CA HIS A 530 -1.36 -12.47 -38.24
C HIS A 530 -2.25 -11.29 -38.70
N GLY A 531 -1.65 -10.13 -38.96
CA GLY A 531 -2.39 -8.95 -39.45
C GLY A 531 -3.15 -8.16 -38.39
N GLY A 532 -2.93 -8.43 -37.08
CA GLY A 532 -3.61 -7.73 -36.01
C GLY A 532 -3.22 -6.26 -35.85
N SER A 533 -4.22 -5.38 -35.78
CA SER A 533 -4.05 -3.93 -35.59
C SER A 533 -3.77 -3.52 -34.14
N ASP A 534 -3.28 -2.27 -33.93
CA ASP A 534 -3.17 -1.61 -32.63
C ASP A 534 -4.48 -0.87 -32.24
N GLY A 535 -5.57 -1.16 -32.92
CA GLY A 535 -6.90 -0.62 -32.63
C GLY A 535 -7.45 -1.15 -31.30
N ILE A 536 -8.32 -0.36 -30.66
CA ILE A 536 -8.93 -0.72 -29.38
C ILE A 536 -9.70 -2.05 -29.46
N ASN A 537 -10.28 -2.35 -30.61
CA ASN A 537 -11.03 -3.59 -30.84
C ASN A 537 -10.16 -4.86 -30.80
N ASN A 538 -8.86 -4.72 -31.04
CA ASN A 538 -7.90 -5.82 -31.00
C ASN A 538 -7.06 -5.85 -29.71
N LEU A 539 -7.39 -5.03 -28.72
CA LEU A 539 -6.62 -4.95 -27.48
C LEU A 539 -7.47 -5.35 -26.29
N VAL A 540 -6.82 -6.00 -25.31
CA VAL A 540 -7.37 -6.28 -23.98
C VAL A 540 -6.30 -6.03 -22.92
N LEU A 541 -6.73 -5.73 -21.69
CA LEU A 541 -5.84 -5.62 -20.53
C LEU A 541 -5.81 -6.96 -19.79
N LEU A 542 -4.64 -7.48 -19.54
CA LEU A 542 -4.41 -8.72 -18.79
C LEU A 542 -3.48 -8.45 -17.61
N HIS A 543 -3.61 -9.21 -16.53
CA HIS A 543 -2.57 -9.24 -15.51
C HIS A 543 -1.24 -9.73 -16.12
N PRO A 544 -0.08 -9.30 -15.61
CA PRO A 544 1.22 -9.74 -16.14
C PRO A 544 1.37 -11.27 -16.20
N ILE A 545 0.90 -11.97 -15.18
CA ILE A 545 0.92 -13.44 -15.12
C ILE A 545 -0.04 -14.06 -16.15
N CYS A 546 -1.26 -13.52 -16.27
CA CYS A 546 -2.24 -14.00 -17.25
C CYS A 546 -1.79 -13.73 -18.68
N HIS A 547 -1.15 -12.60 -18.93
CA HIS A 547 -0.55 -12.27 -20.22
C HIS A 547 0.54 -13.29 -20.60
N TRP A 548 1.34 -13.69 -19.63
CA TRP A 548 2.37 -14.70 -19.84
C TRP A 548 1.78 -16.09 -20.10
N GLN A 549 0.70 -16.49 -19.37
CA GLN A 549 -0.04 -17.74 -19.63
C GLN A 549 -0.63 -17.79 -21.05
N VAL A 550 -1.21 -16.70 -21.51
CA VAL A 550 -1.75 -16.62 -22.88
C VAL A 550 -0.66 -16.93 -23.91
N HIS A 551 0.54 -16.38 -23.74
CA HIS A 551 1.66 -16.64 -24.65
C HIS A 551 2.26 -18.04 -24.50
N SER A 552 2.37 -18.57 -23.29
CA SER A 552 3.03 -19.86 -23.03
C SER A 552 2.14 -21.06 -23.34
N LEU A 553 0.81 -20.93 -23.17
CA LEU A 553 -0.16 -21.99 -23.39
C LEU A 553 -0.95 -21.85 -24.69
N GLY A 554 -0.66 -20.81 -25.49
CA GLY A 554 -1.40 -20.55 -26.74
C GLY A 554 -2.89 -20.24 -26.51
N LEU A 555 -3.27 -19.68 -25.35
CA LEU A 555 -4.66 -19.42 -25.03
C LEU A 555 -5.24 -18.32 -25.92
N THR A 556 -6.42 -18.57 -26.48
CA THR A 556 -7.19 -17.51 -27.16
C THR A 556 -7.91 -16.65 -26.13
N VAL A 557 -7.82 -15.34 -26.30
CA VAL A 557 -8.48 -14.37 -25.45
C VAL A 557 -9.58 -13.67 -26.26
N ALA A 558 -10.83 -13.85 -25.84
CA ALA A 558 -11.95 -13.13 -26.44
C ALA A 558 -12.11 -11.75 -25.80
N LYS A 559 -12.54 -10.76 -26.58
CA LYS A 559 -12.93 -9.47 -26.05
C LYS A 559 -14.22 -9.62 -25.22
N PRO A 560 -14.28 -9.17 -23.96
CA PRO A 560 -15.53 -9.20 -23.21
C PRO A 560 -16.60 -8.38 -23.90
N ARG A 561 -17.83 -8.92 -23.98
CA ARG A 561 -18.97 -8.13 -24.47
C ARG A 561 -19.30 -7.07 -23.42
N PRO A 562 -19.44 -5.78 -23.79
CA PRO A 562 -19.94 -4.78 -22.85
C PRO A 562 -21.34 -5.19 -22.39
N GLN A 563 -21.56 -5.25 -21.07
CA GLN A 563 -22.92 -5.34 -20.55
C GLN A 563 -23.62 -4.02 -20.89
N LYS A 564 -24.67 -4.07 -21.71
CA LYS A 564 -25.56 -2.93 -21.95
C LYS A 564 -26.22 -2.55 -20.64
N GLY A 565 -26.03 -1.30 -20.20
CA GLY A 565 -26.76 -0.68 -19.11
C GLY A 565 -25.91 -0.40 -17.86
N VAL A 566 -25.26 0.74 -17.82
CA VAL A 566 -25.16 1.74 -16.72
C VAL A 566 -24.47 2.98 -17.33
N GLY A 567 -25.21 3.71 -18.10
CA GLY A 567 -24.86 5.03 -18.56
C GLY A 567 -26.15 5.74 -18.87
N GLU A 568 -26.63 6.46 -17.88
CA GLU A 568 -27.62 7.54 -17.89
C GLU A 568 -28.41 7.51 -16.58
N ALA A 569 -27.89 8.16 -15.57
CA ALA A 569 -28.62 8.94 -14.57
C ALA A 569 -27.59 9.75 -13.75
#